data_423be3082162d174383f123e72fa962e
#
_entry.id   423be3082162d174383f123e72fa962e
#
_cell.length_a   1.000
_cell.length_b   1.000
_cell.length_c   1.000
_cell.angle_alpha   90.00
_cell.angle_beta   90.00
_cell.angle_gamma   90.00
#
_symmetry.space_group_name_H-M   'P 1'
#
loop_
_entity.id
_entity.type
_entity.pdbx_description
1 polymer ?
#
loop_
_entity_poly.entity_id
_entity_poly.type
_entity_poly.pdbx_seq_one_letter_code
_entity_poly.pdbx_strand_id
1 'polypeptide(L)'
;MSHRHPASRRSAPDPSPQAVSLPRRAFSATLATCAAAFALPRMAAARACAGKSAASTAAGADHSRDWQWLVGNWDVWHKRLRERLASDTHWDEFAGKSACWLTMGGLGTIDDNLLELPGGTYRALGIRAFNAQTGKWAIWWLDGRNPTSIEPPVMGGFEGNEGLFAGRDTFKGRPITMRFRWHDIHGEKPNWDQAFSTDDGASWELNWRNYFTRTAATPTPLPRLADANHDWDFLVGSWNVRHRRLRHRLVGNKDWDEFGGTLVNWPVLGGFGNVGDNVMEFPGGTVRGVGIRAFDPASAQWSSWWLDLRSPTAIDAPVRGGFKAGTGTFVGDDTLDGRPIKTRVQWSGISANAARWEQSCSADVGATWESNWVSDFSRNV
;
A
#
# COMPACT_ATOMS: atom_id res chain seq x y z
N MET A 1 -42.76 -62.97 -25.92
CA MET A 1 -43.39 -61.70 -25.45
C MET A 1 -42.33 -60.65 -25.32
N SER A 2 -42.34 -59.71 -26.26
CA SER A 2 -41.28 -58.72 -26.50
C SER A 2 -41.64 -57.41 -25.78
N HIS A 3 -40.81 -56.94 -24.86
CA HIS A 3 -40.96 -55.60 -24.28
C HIS A 3 -39.91 -54.63 -24.90
N ARG A 4 -40.43 -53.69 -25.66
CA ARG A 4 -39.68 -52.60 -26.25
C ARG A 4 -39.41 -51.54 -25.17
N HIS A 5 -38.13 -51.13 -25.04
CA HIS A 5 -37.73 -49.89 -24.33
C HIS A 5 -37.94 -48.66 -25.23
N PRO A 6 -38.43 -47.55 -24.68
CA PRO A 6 -38.45 -46.28 -25.42
C PRO A 6 -37.09 -45.55 -25.35
N ALA A 7 -36.71 -44.97 -26.50
CA ALA A 7 -35.49 -44.21 -26.69
C ALA A 7 -35.49 -42.89 -25.90
N SER A 8 -34.41 -42.63 -25.16
CA SER A 8 -34.15 -41.35 -24.50
C SER A 8 -33.76 -40.26 -25.54
N ARG A 9 -34.50 -39.18 -25.55
CA ARG A 9 -34.17 -37.98 -26.32
C ARG A 9 -32.96 -37.32 -25.68
N ARG A 10 -31.88 -37.13 -26.46
CA ARG A 10 -30.74 -36.26 -26.12
C ARG A 10 -31.19 -34.79 -26.24
N SER A 11 -31.11 -34.05 -25.15
CA SER A 11 -31.25 -32.60 -25.12
C SER A 11 -29.97 -31.95 -25.69
N ALA A 12 -30.15 -30.99 -26.56
CA ALA A 12 -29.07 -30.20 -27.12
C ALA A 12 -28.46 -29.26 -26.04
N PRO A 13 -27.17 -28.91 -26.13
CA PRO A 13 -26.57 -28.00 -25.18
C PRO A 13 -26.99 -26.54 -25.45
N ASP A 14 -27.28 -25.83 -24.35
CA ASP A 14 -27.61 -24.41 -24.27
C ASP A 14 -26.42 -23.55 -24.73
N PRO A 15 -26.62 -22.48 -25.50
CA PRO A 15 -25.52 -21.63 -25.96
C PRO A 15 -25.01 -20.72 -24.83
N SER A 16 -23.70 -20.77 -24.61
CA SER A 16 -22.96 -19.88 -23.72
C SER A 16 -23.20 -18.39 -24.09
N PRO A 17 -23.29 -17.47 -23.10
CA PRO A 17 -23.43 -16.06 -23.38
C PRO A 17 -22.12 -15.49 -23.95
N GLN A 18 -22.24 -14.88 -25.13
CA GLN A 18 -21.17 -14.16 -25.80
C GLN A 18 -20.74 -12.93 -24.96
N ALA A 19 -19.45 -12.80 -24.73
CA ALA A 19 -18.83 -11.63 -24.12
C ALA A 19 -19.02 -10.41 -25.05
N VAL A 20 -19.76 -9.41 -24.59
CA VAL A 20 -19.92 -8.11 -25.23
C VAL A 20 -18.66 -7.29 -24.96
N SER A 21 -17.83 -7.11 -25.97
CA SER A 21 -16.70 -6.20 -25.96
C SER A 21 -17.19 -4.75 -26.09
N LEU A 22 -16.99 -3.94 -25.03
CA LEU A 22 -17.22 -2.49 -25.09
C LEU A 22 -16.01 -1.79 -25.73
N PRO A 23 -16.23 -0.79 -26.60
CA PRO A 23 -15.14 -0.09 -27.27
C PRO A 23 -14.41 0.87 -26.33
N ARG A 24 -13.07 0.79 -26.33
CA ARG A 24 -12.17 1.74 -25.68
C ARG A 24 -12.35 3.12 -26.34
N ARG A 25 -12.89 4.10 -25.61
CA ARG A 25 -12.84 5.51 -26.01
C ARG A 25 -11.46 6.07 -25.62
N ALA A 26 -10.70 6.44 -26.65
CA ALA A 26 -9.49 7.23 -26.51
C ALA A 26 -9.87 8.65 -26.07
N PHE A 27 -9.31 9.12 -24.96
CA PHE A 27 -9.34 10.53 -24.59
C PHE A 27 -8.13 11.22 -25.23
N SER A 28 -8.39 12.03 -26.25
CA SER A 28 -7.40 12.95 -26.80
C SER A 28 -7.37 14.20 -25.92
N ALA A 29 -6.26 14.40 -25.19
CA ALA A 29 -5.99 15.64 -24.49
C ALA A 29 -5.34 16.63 -25.48
N THR A 30 -6.03 17.70 -25.79
CA THR A 30 -5.52 18.83 -26.59
C THR A 30 -4.64 19.69 -25.66
N LEU A 31 -3.32 19.73 -25.92
CA LEU A 31 -2.40 20.67 -25.29
C LEU A 31 -2.54 22.03 -25.97
N ALA A 32 -3.01 23.03 -25.25
CA ALA A 32 -2.89 24.43 -25.62
C ALA A 32 -1.55 24.97 -25.10
N THR A 33 -0.63 25.24 -26.00
CA THR A 33 0.66 25.91 -25.75
C THR A 33 0.43 27.42 -25.59
N CYS A 34 0.57 27.96 -24.38
CA CYS A 34 0.77 29.40 -24.17
C CYS A 34 2.25 29.69 -23.96
N ALA A 35 2.90 30.25 -24.96
CA ALA A 35 4.22 30.83 -24.83
C ALA A 35 4.10 32.21 -24.17
N ALA A 36 4.63 32.38 -22.95
CA ALA A 36 4.81 33.67 -22.33
C ALA A 36 6.31 33.99 -22.28
N ALA A 37 6.69 35.06 -23.02
CA ALA A 37 8.03 35.62 -22.99
C ALA A 37 8.25 36.36 -21.67
N PHE A 38 9.28 36.00 -20.90
CA PHE A 38 9.73 36.74 -19.74
C PHE A 38 10.94 37.62 -20.10
N ALA A 39 10.73 38.94 -20.01
CA ALA A 39 11.77 39.93 -20.05
C ALA A 39 12.39 40.07 -18.64
N LEU A 40 13.73 40.06 -18.58
CA LEU A 40 14.50 40.27 -17.35
C LEU A 40 14.56 41.77 -17.03
N PRO A 41 14.35 42.24 -15.79
CA PRO A 41 14.78 43.55 -15.37
C PRO A 41 16.14 43.51 -14.61
N ARG A 42 16.92 44.51 -14.90
CA ARG A 42 18.24 44.79 -14.34
C ARG A 42 18.21 45.02 -12.83
N MET A 43 19.24 44.52 -12.16
CA MET A 43 19.55 44.78 -10.76
C MET A 43 19.80 46.29 -10.49
N ALA A 44 19.10 46.79 -9.48
CA ALA A 44 19.50 48.03 -8.79
C ALA A 44 19.78 47.68 -7.33
N ALA A 45 21.00 47.96 -6.90
CA ALA A 45 21.42 47.82 -5.51
C ALA A 45 20.77 48.90 -4.65
N ALA A 46 20.13 48.54 -3.57
CA ALA A 46 19.71 49.46 -2.51
C ALA A 46 20.13 48.91 -1.13
N ARG A 47 20.67 49.83 -0.36
CA ARG A 47 21.32 49.68 0.94
C ARG A 47 20.43 49.14 2.05
N ALA A 48 21.09 48.47 2.97
CA ALA A 48 20.57 47.99 4.24
C ALA A 48 19.90 49.07 5.09
N CYS A 49 18.73 48.73 5.64
CA CYS A 49 18.25 49.28 6.91
C CYS A 49 17.86 48.11 7.80
N ALA A 50 18.54 47.98 8.92
CA ALA A 50 18.23 47.03 9.96
C ALA A 50 16.90 47.40 10.62
N GLY A 51 15.95 46.51 10.52
CA GLY A 51 14.70 46.53 11.25
C GLY A 51 14.40 45.13 11.79
N LYS A 52 14.62 44.95 13.08
CA LYS A 52 14.19 43.73 13.80
C LYS A 52 12.67 43.64 13.73
N SER A 53 12.18 42.64 13.09
CA SER A 53 10.86 42.07 13.39
C SER A 53 10.98 40.56 13.32
N ALA A 54 11.14 39.95 14.48
CA ALA A 54 10.99 38.54 14.65
C ALA A 54 9.48 38.19 14.47
N ALA A 55 9.09 37.86 13.26
CA ALA A 55 7.87 37.10 13.07
C ALA A 55 8.15 35.70 13.64
N SER A 56 7.71 35.46 14.86
CA SER A 56 7.53 34.12 15.41
C SER A 56 6.52 33.43 14.51
N THR A 57 6.99 32.69 13.53
CA THR A 57 6.18 31.62 12.93
C THR A 57 5.91 30.63 14.06
N ALA A 58 4.68 30.62 14.58
CA ALA A 58 4.22 29.55 15.43
C ALA A 58 4.57 28.25 14.69
N ALA A 59 5.51 27.48 15.25
CA ALA A 59 5.82 26.16 14.75
C ALA A 59 4.50 25.37 14.82
N GLY A 60 3.93 25.04 13.66
CA GLY A 60 2.75 24.20 13.59
C GLY A 60 3.01 22.90 14.37
N ALA A 61 1.98 22.34 15.00
CA ALA A 61 2.10 21.11 15.74
C ALA A 61 2.79 20.03 14.88
N ASP A 62 3.75 19.30 15.46
CA ASP A 62 4.43 18.18 14.78
C ASP A 62 3.48 16.99 14.69
N HIS A 63 2.84 16.83 13.56
CA HIS A 63 1.89 15.75 13.28
C HIS A 63 2.56 14.42 12.86
N SER A 64 3.88 14.34 12.84
CA SER A 64 4.61 13.11 12.47
C SER A 64 4.41 11.96 13.45
N ARG A 65 3.92 12.24 14.67
CA ARG A 65 3.72 11.27 15.74
C ARG A 65 2.25 10.92 16.01
N ASP A 66 1.33 11.42 15.22
CA ASP A 66 -0.11 11.31 15.46
C ASP A 66 -0.61 9.85 15.57
N TRP A 67 0.10 8.88 15.00
CA TRP A 67 -0.26 7.47 15.04
C TRP A 67 0.47 6.64 16.09
N GLN A 68 1.32 7.22 16.93
CA GLN A 68 2.06 6.45 17.95
C GLN A 68 1.15 5.77 18.97
N TRP A 69 -0.01 6.35 19.23
CA TRP A 69 -1.00 5.76 20.14
C TRP A 69 -1.56 4.42 19.63
N LEU A 70 -1.60 4.19 18.31
CA LEU A 70 -2.13 2.94 17.73
C LEU A 70 -1.14 1.77 17.80
N VAL A 71 0.15 2.02 18.02
CA VAL A 71 1.19 0.98 18.09
C VAL A 71 0.87 -0.04 19.17
N GLY A 72 0.95 -1.33 18.87
CA GLY A 72 0.67 -2.43 19.79
C GLY A 72 -0.36 -3.42 19.25
N ASN A 73 -0.86 -4.28 20.13
CA ASN A 73 -1.95 -5.21 19.81
C ASN A 73 -3.26 -4.75 20.45
N TRP A 74 -4.35 -5.03 19.74
CA TRP A 74 -5.69 -4.60 20.09
C TRP A 74 -6.71 -5.71 19.86
N ASP A 75 -7.68 -5.83 20.74
CA ASP A 75 -8.98 -6.42 20.42
C ASP A 75 -9.88 -5.32 19.86
N VAL A 76 -10.62 -5.64 18.80
CA VAL A 76 -11.46 -4.68 18.09
C VAL A 76 -12.89 -5.22 18.02
N TRP A 77 -13.85 -4.41 18.48
CA TRP A 77 -15.27 -4.71 18.30
C TRP A 77 -15.81 -3.90 17.14
N HIS A 78 -16.37 -4.56 16.17
CA HIS A 78 -16.91 -3.96 14.95
C HIS A 78 -18.43 -3.91 14.98
N LYS A 79 -18.99 -2.80 14.46
CA LYS A 79 -20.39 -2.67 14.06
C LYS A 79 -20.43 -2.17 12.63
N ARG A 80 -21.01 -2.93 11.71
CA ARG A 80 -21.07 -2.59 10.30
C ARG A 80 -22.47 -2.79 9.74
N LEU A 81 -22.99 -1.80 8.98
CA LEU A 81 -24.26 -1.96 8.25
C LEU A 81 -24.15 -3.16 7.32
N ARG A 82 -25.14 -4.04 7.36
CA ARG A 82 -25.24 -5.22 6.52
C ARG A 82 -25.24 -4.85 5.04
N GLU A 83 -26.11 -3.89 4.68
CA GLU A 83 -26.17 -3.31 3.34
C GLU A 83 -25.89 -1.81 3.41
N ARG A 84 -24.83 -1.38 2.75
CA ARG A 84 -24.41 0.02 2.70
C ARG A 84 -25.02 0.72 1.50
N LEU A 85 -25.43 1.99 1.65
CA LEU A 85 -26.11 2.82 0.63
C LEU A 85 -27.42 2.21 0.11
N ALA A 86 -28.11 1.48 0.98
CA ALA A 86 -29.37 0.77 0.70
C ALA A 86 -30.48 1.14 1.70
N SER A 87 -30.30 2.20 2.49
CA SER A 87 -31.22 2.60 3.58
C SER A 87 -31.43 1.49 4.61
N ASP A 88 -30.45 0.59 4.76
CA ASP A 88 -30.48 -0.48 5.74
C ASP A 88 -30.23 0.09 7.15
N THR A 89 -30.86 -0.50 8.14
CA THR A 89 -30.68 -0.17 9.56
C THR A 89 -30.13 -1.32 10.39
N HIS A 90 -29.87 -2.47 9.73
CA HIS A 90 -29.36 -3.66 10.40
C HIS A 90 -27.83 -3.61 10.50
N TRP A 91 -27.32 -3.69 11.72
CA TRP A 91 -25.90 -3.71 12.02
C TRP A 91 -25.45 -5.14 12.37
N ASP A 92 -24.48 -5.66 11.62
CA ASP A 92 -23.76 -6.85 12.02
C ASP A 92 -22.68 -6.44 13.03
N GLU A 93 -22.59 -7.18 14.13
CA GLU A 93 -21.58 -7.00 15.17
C GLU A 93 -20.65 -8.20 15.19
N PHE A 94 -19.34 -7.96 15.25
CA PHE A 94 -18.34 -9.00 15.24
C PHE A 94 -17.03 -8.56 15.89
N ALA A 95 -16.26 -9.55 16.34
CA ALA A 95 -14.94 -9.35 16.91
C ALA A 95 -13.87 -9.19 15.82
N GLY A 96 -12.70 -8.69 16.23
CA GLY A 96 -11.51 -8.63 15.42
C GLY A 96 -10.28 -8.40 16.29
N LYS A 97 -9.12 -8.42 15.65
CA LYS A 97 -7.84 -8.10 16.28
C LYS A 97 -7.04 -7.21 15.34
N SER A 98 -6.19 -6.37 15.91
CA SER A 98 -5.24 -5.55 15.16
C SER A 98 -3.87 -5.59 15.82
N ALA A 99 -2.82 -5.60 15.00
CA ALA A 99 -1.45 -5.43 15.44
C ALA A 99 -0.80 -4.34 14.58
N CYS A 100 -0.32 -3.27 15.20
CA CYS A 100 0.18 -2.08 14.52
C CYS A 100 1.64 -1.79 14.85
N TRP A 101 2.47 -1.59 13.82
CA TRP A 101 3.89 -1.24 13.90
C TRP A 101 4.15 0.13 13.32
N LEU A 102 5.15 0.83 13.86
CA LEU A 102 5.77 1.96 13.18
C LEU A 102 6.63 1.48 12.02
N THR A 103 6.64 2.25 10.95
CA THR A 103 7.51 2.07 9.78
C THR A 103 8.13 3.39 9.38
N MET A 104 9.12 3.35 8.47
CA MET A 104 9.76 4.55 7.90
C MET A 104 10.30 5.52 8.97
N GLY A 105 10.79 4.96 10.11
CA GLY A 105 11.30 5.77 11.21
C GLY A 105 10.25 6.54 12.00
N GLY A 106 9.01 6.08 12.00
CA GLY A 106 7.87 6.69 12.68
C GLY A 106 7.01 7.58 11.77
N LEU A 107 7.43 7.79 10.51
CA LEU A 107 6.66 8.54 9.51
C LEU A 107 5.68 7.68 8.73
N GLY A 108 5.48 6.44 9.16
CA GLY A 108 4.47 5.53 8.67
C GLY A 108 4.05 4.53 9.73
N THR A 109 2.91 3.87 9.50
CA THR A 109 2.46 2.71 10.27
C THR A 109 1.87 1.67 9.34
N ILE A 110 1.95 0.41 9.76
CA ILE A 110 1.20 -0.69 9.17
C ILE A 110 0.50 -1.46 10.28
N ASP A 111 -0.77 -1.72 10.11
CA ASP A 111 -1.52 -2.62 10.97
C ASP A 111 -2.06 -3.82 10.20
N ASP A 112 -1.86 -5.00 10.76
CA ASP A 112 -2.46 -6.27 10.32
C ASP A 112 -3.74 -6.49 11.09
N ASN A 113 -4.85 -6.67 10.39
CA ASN A 113 -6.18 -6.78 10.95
C ASN A 113 -6.79 -8.16 10.68
N LEU A 114 -7.37 -8.74 11.71
CA LEU A 114 -8.24 -9.92 11.66
C LEU A 114 -9.67 -9.46 11.87
N LEU A 115 -10.57 -9.78 10.95
CA LEU A 115 -11.98 -9.42 11.01
C LEU A 115 -12.84 -10.71 10.97
N GLU A 116 -13.63 -10.94 12.02
CA GLU A 116 -14.43 -12.17 12.20
C GLU A 116 -15.91 -11.91 11.84
N LEU A 117 -16.17 -11.60 10.56
CA LEU A 117 -17.52 -11.32 10.10
C LEU A 117 -18.42 -12.56 10.19
N PRO A 118 -19.76 -12.38 10.31
CA PRO A 118 -20.72 -13.48 10.29
C PRO A 118 -20.64 -14.38 9.04
N GLY A 119 -20.18 -13.82 7.90
CA GLY A 119 -20.01 -14.54 6.64
C GLY A 119 -18.63 -15.15 6.41
N GLY A 120 -17.72 -15.05 7.35
CA GLY A 120 -16.36 -15.58 7.27
C GLY A 120 -15.28 -14.59 7.72
N THR A 121 -14.20 -15.15 8.19
CA THR A 121 -13.04 -14.40 8.68
C THR A 121 -12.16 -13.97 7.52
N TYR A 122 -11.61 -12.75 7.57
CA TYR A 122 -10.58 -12.31 6.64
C TYR A 122 -9.52 -11.44 7.28
N ARG A 123 -8.43 -11.21 6.57
CA ARG A 123 -7.31 -10.37 6.98
C ARG A 123 -7.20 -9.15 6.07
N ALA A 124 -6.67 -8.05 6.61
CA ALA A 124 -6.42 -6.85 5.82
C ALA A 124 -5.31 -6.00 6.44
N LEU A 125 -4.69 -5.13 5.64
CA LEU A 125 -3.69 -4.18 6.11
C LEU A 125 -4.23 -2.75 6.02
N GLY A 126 -4.05 -2.00 7.10
CA GLY A 126 -4.04 -0.55 7.07
C GLY A 126 -2.60 -0.06 6.87
N ILE A 127 -2.38 0.78 5.89
CA ILE A 127 -1.05 1.31 5.53
C ILE A 127 -1.13 2.82 5.66
N ARG A 128 -0.16 3.46 6.35
CA ARG A 128 -0.18 4.92 6.53
C ARG A 128 1.20 5.50 6.28
N ALA A 129 1.23 6.70 5.68
CA ALA A 129 2.45 7.48 5.50
C ALA A 129 2.20 8.97 5.72
N PHE A 130 3.16 9.63 6.36
CA PHE A 130 3.12 11.06 6.64
C PHE A 130 3.81 11.87 5.54
N ASN A 131 3.12 12.87 5.03
CA ASN A 131 3.69 13.86 4.12
C ASN A 131 4.12 15.10 4.92
N ALA A 132 5.42 15.22 5.16
CA ALA A 132 5.99 16.36 5.90
C ALA A 132 5.82 17.70 5.19
N GLN A 133 5.63 17.73 3.86
CA GLN A 133 5.42 18.97 3.12
C GLN A 133 4.01 19.54 3.33
N THR A 134 3.02 18.68 3.50
CA THR A 134 1.62 19.10 3.66
C THR A 134 1.11 18.97 5.10
N GLY A 135 1.89 18.32 5.98
CA GLY A 135 1.46 18.02 7.35
C GLY A 135 0.32 17.02 7.43
N LYS A 136 0.08 16.22 6.37
CA LYS A 136 -1.04 15.28 6.29
C LYS A 136 -0.59 13.84 6.17
N TRP A 137 -1.45 12.93 6.59
CA TRP A 137 -1.32 11.50 6.44
C TRP A 137 -2.15 11.00 5.26
N ALA A 138 -1.62 9.99 4.57
CA ALA A 138 -2.36 9.14 3.64
C ALA A 138 -2.62 7.79 4.30
N ILE A 139 -3.81 7.22 4.10
CA ILE A 139 -4.20 5.90 4.61
C ILE A 139 -4.72 5.07 3.44
N TRP A 140 -4.14 3.90 3.24
CA TRP A 140 -4.57 2.89 2.27
C TRP A 140 -5.08 1.65 2.98
N TRP A 141 -5.90 0.88 2.26
CA TRP A 141 -6.37 -0.42 2.68
C TRP A 141 -6.02 -1.49 1.65
N LEU A 142 -5.48 -2.61 2.12
CA LEU A 142 -5.27 -3.82 1.33
C LEU A 142 -6.15 -4.92 1.91
N ASP A 143 -7.23 -5.25 1.20
CA ASP A 143 -8.14 -6.32 1.59
C ASP A 143 -7.55 -7.68 1.18
N GLY A 144 -7.32 -8.58 2.14
CA GLY A 144 -6.77 -9.91 1.87
C GLY A 144 -7.68 -10.81 1.02
N ARG A 145 -8.94 -10.44 0.81
CA ARG A 145 -9.86 -11.11 -0.14
C ARG A 145 -9.65 -10.62 -1.58
N ASN A 146 -8.98 -9.46 -1.75
CA ASN A 146 -8.57 -8.92 -3.03
C ASN A 146 -7.07 -8.53 -2.98
N PRO A 147 -6.16 -9.51 -2.83
CA PRO A 147 -4.75 -9.27 -2.55
C PRO A 147 -3.96 -8.77 -3.76
N THR A 148 -4.62 -8.49 -4.86
CA THR A 148 -3.99 -8.01 -6.10
C THR A 148 -4.04 -6.49 -6.27
N SER A 149 -4.71 -5.77 -5.36
CA SER A 149 -4.90 -4.32 -5.45
C SER A 149 -4.95 -3.67 -4.07
N ILE A 150 -4.37 -2.47 -3.96
CA ILE A 150 -4.50 -1.59 -2.81
C ILE A 150 -5.53 -0.52 -3.17
N GLU A 151 -6.48 -0.27 -2.25
CA GLU A 151 -7.53 0.73 -2.46
C GLU A 151 -6.95 2.16 -2.52
N PRO A 152 -7.62 3.12 -3.19
CA PRO A 152 -7.20 4.52 -3.19
C PRO A 152 -7.08 5.08 -1.76
N PRO A 153 -6.15 6.04 -1.51
CA PRO A 153 -5.96 6.56 -0.18
C PRO A 153 -7.06 7.54 0.25
N VAL A 154 -7.35 7.55 1.55
CA VAL A 154 -7.98 8.69 2.20
C VAL A 154 -6.88 9.58 2.81
N MET A 155 -7.07 10.89 2.74
CA MET A 155 -6.10 11.90 3.18
C MET A 155 -6.66 12.71 4.33
N GLY A 156 -5.82 13.05 5.31
CA GLY A 156 -6.28 13.84 6.44
C GLY A 156 -5.23 14.02 7.53
N GLY A 157 -5.69 14.22 8.75
CA GLY A 157 -4.83 14.42 9.93
C GLY A 157 -5.63 14.47 11.21
N PHE A 158 -4.96 14.82 12.30
CA PHE A 158 -5.52 14.89 13.63
C PHE A 158 -5.55 16.33 14.13
N GLU A 159 -6.57 16.62 14.92
CA GLU A 159 -6.70 17.84 15.73
C GLU A 159 -7.11 17.41 17.14
N GLY A 160 -6.23 17.62 18.12
CA GLY A 160 -6.45 17.19 19.50
C GLY A 160 -6.67 15.69 19.62
N ASN A 161 -7.86 15.28 20.06
CA ASN A 161 -8.23 13.89 20.33
C ASN A 161 -9.00 13.23 19.16
N GLU A 162 -9.09 13.90 18.00
CA GLU A 162 -9.85 13.45 16.84
C GLU A 162 -9.00 13.43 15.57
N GLY A 163 -9.24 12.44 14.69
CA GLY A 163 -8.67 12.36 13.35
C GLY A 163 -9.75 12.37 12.28
N LEU A 164 -9.53 13.13 11.21
CA LEU A 164 -10.45 13.21 10.08
C LEU A 164 -9.71 12.97 8.76
N PHE A 165 -10.19 11.99 7.99
CA PHE A 165 -9.63 11.60 6.71
C PHE A 165 -10.75 11.44 5.68
N ALA A 166 -10.51 11.85 4.45
CA ALA A 166 -11.47 11.69 3.36
C ALA A 166 -10.78 11.36 2.04
N GLY A 167 -11.52 10.70 1.14
CA GLY A 167 -11.05 10.34 -0.19
C GLY A 167 -12.22 9.99 -1.10
N ARG A 168 -11.93 9.90 -2.40
CA ARG A 168 -12.89 9.43 -3.40
C ARG A 168 -12.65 7.95 -3.67
N ASP A 169 -13.74 7.21 -3.85
CA ASP A 169 -13.71 5.77 -4.13
C ASP A 169 -14.95 5.36 -4.94
N THR A 170 -15.08 4.08 -5.20
CA THR A 170 -16.23 3.48 -5.88
C THR A 170 -16.79 2.33 -5.06
N PHE A 171 -18.05 2.38 -4.71
CA PHE A 171 -18.75 1.30 -4.01
C PHE A 171 -19.81 0.66 -4.90
N LYS A 172 -19.67 -0.65 -5.20
CA LYS A 172 -20.57 -1.40 -6.11
C LYS A 172 -20.79 -0.66 -7.46
N GLY A 173 -19.69 -0.12 -8.04
CA GLY A 173 -19.71 0.64 -9.30
C GLY A 173 -20.25 2.08 -9.19
N ARG A 174 -20.60 2.55 -8.02
CA ARG A 174 -21.14 3.89 -7.75
C ARG A 174 -20.04 4.76 -7.16
N PRO A 175 -19.72 5.94 -7.72
CA PRO A 175 -18.77 6.88 -7.12
C PRO A 175 -19.25 7.31 -5.75
N ILE A 176 -18.33 7.36 -4.78
CA ILE A 176 -18.57 7.81 -3.41
C ILE A 176 -17.44 8.73 -2.94
N THR A 177 -17.75 9.57 -1.97
CA THR A 177 -16.77 10.14 -1.06
C THR A 177 -16.76 9.29 0.21
N MET A 178 -15.61 8.85 0.64
CA MET A 178 -15.40 8.08 1.87
C MET A 178 -14.80 8.98 2.94
N ARG A 179 -15.26 8.83 4.19
CA ARG A 179 -14.74 9.54 5.34
C ARG A 179 -14.45 8.58 6.48
N PHE A 180 -13.25 8.71 7.08
CA PHE A 180 -12.87 8.07 8.33
C PHE A 180 -12.79 9.14 9.43
N ARG A 181 -13.33 8.84 10.60
CA ARG A 181 -13.15 9.63 11.80
C ARG A 181 -12.60 8.76 12.91
N TRP A 182 -11.57 9.22 13.57
CA TRP A 182 -11.04 8.65 14.80
C TRP A 182 -11.46 9.53 15.95
N HIS A 183 -11.89 8.91 17.04
CA HIS A 183 -12.40 9.60 18.23
C HIS A 183 -11.69 9.06 19.45
N ASP A 184 -11.53 9.90 20.46
CA ASP A 184 -11.01 9.53 21.78
C ASP A 184 -9.70 8.75 21.70
N ILE A 185 -8.78 9.19 20.80
CA ILE A 185 -7.54 8.47 20.50
C ILE A 185 -6.57 8.38 21.69
N HIS A 186 -6.73 9.25 22.68
CA HIS A 186 -5.95 9.24 23.94
C HIS A 186 -6.74 8.69 25.13
N GLY A 187 -7.99 8.27 24.91
CA GLY A 187 -8.84 7.65 25.93
C GLY A 187 -8.60 6.15 26.08
N GLU A 188 -9.34 5.53 26.99
CA GLU A 188 -9.24 4.09 27.25
C GLU A 188 -9.77 3.23 26.12
N LYS A 189 -10.70 3.75 25.32
CA LYS A 189 -11.37 3.03 24.22
C LYS A 189 -11.43 3.89 22.96
N PRO A 190 -10.31 4.09 22.28
CA PRO A 190 -10.31 4.75 20.99
C PRO A 190 -11.33 4.12 20.06
N ASN A 191 -11.97 4.93 19.23
CA ASN A 191 -12.95 4.42 18.29
C ASN A 191 -12.81 5.07 16.91
N TRP A 192 -13.34 4.40 15.91
CA TRP A 192 -13.27 4.80 14.52
C TRP A 192 -14.61 4.60 13.82
N ASP A 193 -14.95 5.57 12.97
CA ASP A 193 -16.16 5.57 12.15
C ASP A 193 -15.79 5.66 10.67
N GLN A 194 -16.52 4.91 9.82
CA GLN A 194 -16.55 5.08 8.38
C GLN A 194 -17.92 5.58 7.94
N ALA A 195 -17.94 6.58 7.07
CA ALA A 195 -19.16 7.05 6.42
C ALA A 195 -18.96 7.20 4.92
N PHE A 196 -20.02 6.95 4.15
CA PHE A 196 -20.08 7.17 2.71
C PHE A 196 -21.03 8.32 2.37
N SER A 197 -20.65 9.08 1.34
CA SER A 197 -21.49 10.10 0.71
C SER A 197 -21.57 9.82 -0.78
N THR A 198 -22.77 10.02 -1.36
CA THR A 198 -23.02 9.92 -2.81
C THR A 198 -23.36 11.28 -3.44
N ASP A 199 -23.23 12.35 -2.67
CA ASP A 199 -23.56 13.74 -3.02
C ASP A 199 -22.43 14.71 -2.63
N ASP A 200 -21.17 14.27 -2.83
CA ASP A 200 -19.94 15.03 -2.57
C ASP A 200 -19.86 15.61 -1.13
N GLY A 201 -20.44 14.90 -0.15
CA GLY A 201 -20.33 15.25 1.25
C GLY A 201 -21.48 16.09 1.80
N ALA A 202 -22.55 16.32 1.02
CA ALA A 202 -23.74 17.04 1.51
C ALA A 202 -24.51 16.19 2.54
N SER A 203 -24.57 14.87 2.33
CA SER A 203 -25.09 13.91 3.30
C SER A 203 -24.16 12.72 3.49
N TRP A 204 -24.27 12.04 4.64
CA TRP A 204 -23.39 10.94 5.02
C TRP A 204 -24.16 9.78 5.61
N GLU A 205 -23.93 8.57 5.08
CA GLU A 205 -24.33 7.34 5.73
C GLU A 205 -23.17 6.82 6.57
N LEU A 206 -23.32 6.83 7.90
CA LEU A 206 -22.41 6.12 8.80
C LEU A 206 -22.66 4.62 8.66
N ASN A 207 -21.64 3.85 8.29
CA ASN A 207 -21.83 2.46 7.91
C ASN A 207 -20.85 1.46 8.52
N TRP A 208 -19.85 1.93 9.30
CA TRP A 208 -18.96 1.07 10.06
C TRP A 208 -18.40 1.80 11.27
N ARG A 209 -18.33 1.13 12.42
CA ARG A 209 -17.73 1.59 13.67
C ARG A 209 -16.82 0.53 14.25
N ASN A 210 -15.67 0.94 14.78
CA ASN A 210 -14.74 0.09 15.49
C ASN A 210 -14.45 0.67 16.87
N TYR A 211 -14.36 -0.21 17.85
CA TYR A 211 -14.01 0.12 19.24
C TYR A 211 -12.78 -0.69 19.62
N PHE A 212 -11.73 -0.03 20.07
CA PHE A 212 -10.44 -0.62 20.32
C PHE A 212 -10.19 -0.81 21.82
N THR A 213 -9.72 -1.99 22.20
CA THR A 213 -9.22 -2.29 23.56
C THR A 213 -7.80 -2.80 23.44
N ARG A 214 -6.83 -2.08 24.05
CA ARG A 214 -5.41 -2.44 23.96
C ARG A 214 -5.13 -3.73 24.74
N THR A 215 -4.45 -4.69 24.09
CA THR A 215 -4.04 -5.97 24.70
C THR A 215 -2.53 -6.02 24.95
N ALA A 216 -1.71 -5.32 24.15
CA ALA A 216 -0.28 -5.18 24.38
C ALA A 216 0.25 -3.86 23.80
N ALA A 217 1.24 -3.25 24.47
CA ALA A 217 1.90 -2.04 24.00
C ALA A 217 2.95 -2.34 22.92
N THR A 218 3.61 -3.49 22.97
CA THR A 218 4.56 -3.93 21.95
C THR A 218 3.83 -4.83 20.95
N PRO A 219 3.86 -4.48 19.65
CA PRO A 219 3.15 -5.26 18.65
C PRO A 219 3.83 -6.60 18.39
N THR A 220 3.02 -7.64 18.29
CA THR A 220 3.42 -8.97 17.85
C THR A 220 2.54 -9.43 16.69
N PRO A 221 3.07 -10.17 15.70
CA PRO A 221 2.27 -10.65 14.59
C PRO A 221 1.05 -11.44 15.07
N LEU A 222 -0.07 -11.24 14.40
CA LEU A 222 -1.26 -12.06 14.61
C LEU A 222 -0.99 -13.49 14.11
N PRO A 223 -1.69 -14.51 14.66
CA PRO A 223 -1.48 -15.90 14.30
C PRO A 223 -1.55 -16.13 12.78
N ARG A 224 -0.69 -17.00 12.27
CA ARG A 224 -0.74 -17.48 10.89
C ARG A 224 -1.96 -18.38 10.69
N LEU A 225 -2.47 -18.39 9.47
CA LEU A 225 -3.49 -19.34 9.04
C LEU A 225 -2.84 -20.71 8.77
N ALA A 226 -3.62 -21.78 8.86
CA ALA A 226 -3.10 -23.14 8.72
C ALA A 226 -2.57 -23.45 7.30
N ASP A 227 -3.12 -22.77 6.30
CA ASP A 227 -2.77 -22.86 4.88
C ASP A 227 -1.87 -21.70 4.41
N ALA A 228 -1.19 -21.02 5.34
CA ALA A 228 -0.31 -19.89 5.06
C ALA A 228 0.76 -20.23 4.02
N ASN A 229 1.07 -19.27 3.14
CA ASN A 229 2.17 -19.40 2.19
C ASN A 229 3.52 -19.18 2.89
N HIS A 230 4.53 -19.97 2.55
CA HIS A 230 5.85 -19.98 3.18
C HIS A 230 6.98 -19.44 2.28
N ASP A 231 6.67 -18.97 1.08
CA ASP A 231 7.66 -18.49 0.10
C ASP A 231 8.58 -17.38 0.63
N TRP A 232 8.09 -16.56 1.55
CA TRP A 232 8.83 -15.41 2.11
C TRP A 232 9.36 -15.63 3.54
N ASP A 233 9.25 -16.83 4.08
CA ASP A 233 9.70 -17.10 5.46
C ASP A 233 11.21 -16.85 5.64
N PHE A 234 11.99 -17.04 4.59
CA PHE A 234 13.43 -16.75 4.62
C PHE A 234 13.73 -15.29 4.94
N LEU A 235 12.84 -14.36 4.56
CA LEU A 235 13.07 -12.92 4.73
C LEU A 235 12.68 -12.39 6.12
N VAL A 236 11.87 -13.12 6.88
CA VAL A 236 11.39 -12.70 8.21
C VAL A 236 12.56 -12.47 9.17
N GLY A 237 12.56 -11.32 9.85
CA GLY A 237 13.59 -10.89 10.81
C GLY A 237 14.40 -9.70 10.34
N SER A 238 15.60 -9.50 10.92
CA SER A 238 16.45 -8.34 10.68
C SER A 238 17.64 -8.67 9.78
N TRP A 239 17.98 -7.74 8.90
CA TRP A 239 19.01 -7.90 7.88
C TRP A 239 19.88 -6.65 7.75
N ASN A 240 21.17 -6.86 7.55
CA ASN A 240 22.07 -5.88 6.93
C ASN A 240 22.01 -6.03 5.41
N VAL A 241 22.03 -4.93 4.68
CA VAL A 241 21.91 -4.93 3.23
C VAL A 241 23.04 -4.09 2.61
N ARG A 242 23.71 -4.66 1.62
CA ARG A 242 24.63 -3.92 0.74
C ARG A 242 23.97 -3.71 -0.60
N HIS A 243 23.87 -2.45 -0.99
CA HIS A 243 23.25 -2.04 -2.25
C HIS A 243 24.31 -1.61 -3.26
N ARG A 244 24.06 -1.94 -4.53
CA ARG A 244 24.71 -1.33 -5.70
C ARG A 244 23.62 -0.91 -6.66
N ARG A 245 23.62 0.35 -7.08
CA ARG A 245 22.60 0.90 -7.97
C ARG A 245 23.24 1.74 -9.08
N LEU A 246 22.84 1.52 -10.34
CA LEU A 246 23.23 2.35 -11.46
C LEU A 246 22.79 3.81 -11.26
N ARG A 247 23.68 4.76 -11.49
CA ARG A 247 23.36 6.19 -11.42
C ARG A 247 22.32 6.61 -12.46
N HIS A 248 22.44 6.06 -13.66
CA HIS A 248 21.54 6.31 -14.78
C HIS A 248 21.14 4.99 -15.43
N ARG A 249 19.84 4.80 -15.60
CA ARG A 249 19.26 3.56 -16.12
C ARG A 249 18.92 3.68 -17.60
N LEU A 250 19.09 2.58 -18.37
CA LEU A 250 18.69 2.44 -19.77
C LEU A 250 19.37 3.45 -20.74
N VAL A 251 20.56 3.94 -20.37
CA VAL A 251 21.37 4.86 -21.19
C VAL A 251 22.81 4.34 -21.39
N GLY A 252 23.04 3.05 -21.11
CA GLY A 252 24.36 2.42 -21.24
C GLY A 252 25.39 2.84 -20.18
N ASN A 253 24.92 3.49 -19.09
CA ASN A 253 25.78 3.89 -17.98
C ASN A 253 26.37 2.67 -17.26
N LYS A 254 27.62 2.82 -16.75
CA LYS A 254 28.34 1.78 -16.01
C LYS A 254 28.72 2.19 -14.59
N ASP A 255 28.35 3.41 -14.17
CA ASP A 255 28.69 3.95 -12.85
C ASP A 255 27.67 3.49 -11.84
N TRP A 256 28.16 2.83 -10.79
CA TRP A 256 27.36 2.33 -9.70
C TRP A 256 27.63 3.11 -8.43
N ASP A 257 26.58 3.47 -7.72
CA ASP A 257 26.67 3.86 -6.32
C ASP A 257 26.57 2.63 -5.44
N GLU A 258 27.46 2.57 -4.43
CA GLU A 258 27.44 1.52 -3.41
C GLU A 258 27.08 2.15 -2.06
N PHE A 259 26.16 1.52 -1.32
CA PHE A 259 25.72 2.01 -0.02
C PHE A 259 25.17 0.88 0.85
N GLY A 260 25.10 1.16 2.17
CA GLY A 260 24.53 0.25 3.15
C GLY A 260 23.03 0.43 3.32
N GLY A 261 22.46 -0.44 4.12
CA GLY A 261 21.08 -0.33 4.57
C GLY A 261 20.69 -1.46 5.53
N THR A 262 19.48 -1.38 6.03
CA THR A 262 18.88 -2.42 6.88
C THR A 262 17.47 -2.72 6.44
N LEU A 263 17.01 -3.93 6.75
CA LEU A 263 15.64 -4.37 6.58
C LEU A 263 15.16 -5.06 7.85
N VAL A 264 13.96 -4.73 8.29
CA VAL A 264 13.19 -5.54 9.24
C VAL A 264 11.94 -6.04 8.52
N ASN A 265 11.72 -7.36 8.53
CA ASN A 265 10.59 -7.99 7.84
C ASN A 265 9.77 -8.86 8.78
N TRP A 266 8.46 -8.81 8.67
CA TRP A 266 7.53 -9.64 9.44
C TRP A 266 6.33 -10.09 8.59
N PRO A 267 5.73 -11.26 8.95
CA PRO A 267 4.55 -11.77 8.26
C PRO A 267 3.30 -10.98 8.66
N VAL A 268 2.38 -10.85 7.72
CA VAL A 268 1.06 -10.23 7.87
C VAL A 268 0.02 -11.03 7.07
N LEU A 269 -1.25 -10.62 7.09
CA LEU A 269 -2.34 -11.29 6.38
C LEU A 269 -2.43 -12.79 6.70
N GLY A 270 -2.11 -13.17 7.94
CA GLY A 270 -2.13 -14.58 8.33
C GLY A 270 -1.06 -15.44 7.66
N GLY A 271 -0.01 -14.84 7.11
CA GLY A 271 1.05 -15.51 6.35
C GLY A 271 0.85 -15.51 4.84
N PHE A 272 -0.25 -14.90 4.35
CA PHE A 272 -0.44 -14.60 2.93
C PHE A 272 0.15 -13.25 2.53
N GLY A 273 0.94 -12.62 3.40
CA GLY A 273 1.63 -11.38 3.13
C GLY A 273 2.84 -11.20 4.02
N ASN A 274 3.69 -10.25 3.65
CA ASN A 274 4.74 -9.75 4.53
C ASN A 274 5.01 -8.26 4.25
N VAL A 275 5.61 -7.63 5.25
CA VAL A 275 6.03 -6.23 5.21
C VAL A 275 7.51 -6.15 5.50
N GLY A 276 8.23 -5.31 4.75
CA GLY A 276 9.64 -5.03 4.98
C GLY A 276 9.88 -3.54 5.13
N ASP A 277 10.27 -3.10 6.33
CA ASP A 277 10.67 -1.71 6.58
C ASP A 277 12.16 -1.56 6.27
N ASN A 278 12.49 -0.71 5.30
CA ASN A 278 13.82 -0.56 4.74
C ASN A 278 14.42 0.80 5.10
N VAL A 279 15.70 0.78 5.44
CA VAL A 279 16.56 1.95 5.54
C VAL A 279 17.67 1.80 4.51
N MET A 280 17.87 2.80 3.67
CA MET A 280 18.86 2.81 2.60
C MET A 280 19.73 4.07 2.74
N GLU A 281 21.04 3.88 2.88
CA GLU A 281 22.00 4.95 3.16
C GLU A 281 22.67 5.44 1.86
N PHE A 282 21.88 6.06 0.98
CA PHE A 282 22.39 6.60 -0.27
C PHE A 282 23.49 7.67 -0.04
N PRO A 283 24.41 7.88 -1.00
CA PRO A 283 25.40 8.96 -0.90
C PRO A 283 24.80 10.37 -0.68
N GLY A 284 23.57 10.57 -1.13
CA GLY A 284 22.82 11.84 -0.98
C GLY A 284 21.94 11.94 0.26
N GLY A 285 21.95 10.94 1.13
CA GLY A 285 21.17 10.90 2.37
C GLY A 285 20.36 9.62 2.57
N THR A 286 19.86 9.42 3.77
CA THR A 286 19.07 8.23 4.13
C THR A 286 17.69 8.30 3.51
N VAL A 287 17.31 7.22 2.83
CA VAL A 287 15.97 7.00 2.28
C VAL A 287 15.32 5.85 3.04
N ARG A 288 14.03 5.97 3.30
CA ARG A 288 13.20 4.93 3.94
C ARG A 288 12.04 4.56 3.03
N GLY A 289 11.64 3.31 3.10
CA GLY A 289 10.46 2.85 2.37
C GLY A 289 10.03 1.46 2.82
N VAL A 290 8.82 1.10 2.44
CA VAL A 290 8.19 -0.15 2.86
C VAL A 290 7.85 -1.00 1.64
N GLY A 291 8.38 -2.23 1.63
CA GLY A 291 7.93 -3.28 0.72
C GLY A 291 6.71 -3.97 1.30
N ILE A 292 5.63 -4.04 0.54
CA ILE A 292 4.37 -4.68 0.95
C ILE A 292 4.11 -5.82 -0.03
N ARG A 293 3.80 -7.01 0.46
CA ARG A 293 3.55 -8.17 -0.38
C ARG A 293 2.30 -8.90 0.05
N ALA A 294 1.51 -9.32 -0.92
CA ALA A 294 0.33 -10.16 -0.69
C ALA A 294 0.24 -11.27 -1.74
N PHE A 295 -0.15 -12.46 -1.29
CA PHE A 295 -0.34 -13.64 -2.12
C PHE A 295 -1.80 -13.78 -2.51
N ASP A 296 -2.05 -14.05 -3.77
CA ASP A 296 -3.36 -14.42 -4.29
C ASP A 296 -3.42 -15.94 -4.50
N PRO A 297 -4.15 -16.68 -3.65
CA PRO A 297 -4.31 -18.12 -3.80
C PRO A 297 -5.00 -18.53 -5.11
N ALA A 298 -5.85 -17.65 -5.67
CA ALA A 298 -6.60 -17.96 -6.89
C ALA A 298 -5.72 -18.00 -8.13
N SER A 299 -4.75 -17.09 -8.23
CA SER A 299 -3.76 -17.06 -9.33
C SER A 299 -2.43 -17.72 -8.97
N ALA A 300 -2.24 -18.10 -7.71
CA ALA A 300 -0.96 -18.56 -7.14
C ALA A 300 0.20 -17.58 -7.40
N GLN A 301 -0.09 -16.28 -7.33
CA GLN A 301 0.87 -15.20 -7.55
C GLN A 301 0.97 -14.27 -6.35
N TRP A 302 2.14 -13.72 -6.17
CA TRP A 302 2.41 -12.60 -5.29
C TRP A 302 2.29 -11.27 -6.04
N SER A 303 1.70 -10.28 -5.39
CA SER A 303 1.85 -8.86 -5.73
C SER A 303 2.82 -8.23 -4.75
N SER A 304 3.76 -7.41 -5.23
CA SER A 304 4.74 -6.70 -4.41
C SER A 304 4.74 -5.23 -4.78
N TRP A 305 4.44 -4.38 -3.78
CA TRP A 305 4.37 -2.93 -3.89
C TRP A 305 5.52 -2.28 -3.13
N TRP A 306 5.80 -1.03 -3.48
CA TRP A 306 6.75 -0.18 -2.77
C TRP A 306 6.08 1.14 -2.39
N LEU A 307 6.25 1.54 -1.13
CA LEU A 307 5.88 2.85 -0.60
C LEU A 307 7.15 3.58 -0.19
N ASP A 308 7.48 4.65 -0.92
CA ASP A 308 8.68 5.45 -0.70
C ASP A 308 8.36 6.69 0.14
N LEU A 309 9.12 6.94 1.20
CA LEU A 309 8.92 8.12 2.05
C LEU A 309 9.14 9.46 1.29
N ARG A 310 9.84 9.44 0.16
CA ARG A 310 9.99 10.61 -0.71
C ARG A 310 8.72 10.92 -1.50
N SER A 311 7.83 9.94 -1.65
CA SER A 311 6.51 10.05 -2.30
C SER A 311 5.41 9.47 -1.40
N PRO A 312 5.19 10.03 -0.19
CA PRO A 312 4.40 9.40 0.87
C PRO A 312 2.89 9.42 0.61
N THR A 313 2.46 9.86 -0.55
CA THR A 313 1.04 9.91 -0.96
C THR A 313 0.71 8.95 -2.11
N ALA A 314 1.70 8.16 -2.55
CA ALA A 314 1.55 7.20 -3.65
C ALA A 314 2.26 5.89 -3.32
N ILE A 315 1.61 4.78 -3.65
CA ILE A 315 2.21 3.45 -3.64
C ILE A 315 2.47 3.07 -5.10
N ASP A 316 3.68 2.60 -5.41
CA ASP A 316 4.05 2.22 -6.77
C ASP A 316 3.18 1.06 -7.30
N ALA A 317 3.03 0.98 -8.61
CA ALA A 317 2.37 -0.15 -9.25
C ALA A 317 3.09 -1.47 -8.89
N PRO A 318 2.37 -2.58 -8.67
CA PRO A 318 3.00 -3.80 -8.20
C PRO A 318 3.75 -4.53 -9.30
N VAL A 319 4.87 -5.15 -8.93
CA VAL A 319 5.43 -6.28 -9.69
C VAL A 319 4.76 -7.57 -9.22
N ARG A 320 4.47 -8.49 -10.15
CA ARG A 320 3.76 -9.74 -9.88
C ARG A 320 4.58 -10.95 -10.32
N GLY A 321 4.42 -12.05 -9.59
CA GLY A 321 5.14 -13.28 -9.89
C GLY A 321 5.15 -14.25 -8.72
N GLY A 322 6.19 -15.08 -8.64
CA GLY A 322 6.29 -16.09 -7.59
C GLY A 322 7.66 -16.76 -7.56
N PHE A 323 7.76 -17.80 -6.76
CA PHE A 323 8.98 -18.57 -6.58
C PHE A 323 8.93 -19.89 -7.34
N LYS A 324 10.07 -20.25 -7.95
CA LYS A 324 10.29 -21.54 -8.60
C LYS A 324 11.73 -21.98 -8.37
N ALA A 325 11.92 -23.19 -7.86
CA ALA A 325 13.22 -23.78 -7.60
C ALA A 325 14.18 -22.85 -6.82
N GLY A 326 13.70 -22.20 -5.76
CA GLY A 326 14.50 -21.33 -4.90
C GLY A 326 14.80 -19.95 -5.48
N THR A 327 14.18 -19.58 -6.62
CA THR A 327 14.31 -18.25 -7.23
C THR A 327 12.95 -17.60 -7.33
N GLY A 328 12.83 -16.37 -6.83
CA GLY A 328 11.65 -15.52 -7.01
C GLY A 328 11.80 -14.64 -8.26
N THR A 329 10.77 -14.56 -9.10
CA THR A 329 10.75 -13.65 -10.25
C THR A 329 9.43 -12.92 -10.33
N PHE A 330 9.51 -11.60 -10.40
CA PHE A 330 8.36 -10.69 -10.39
C PHE A 330 8.53 -9.66 -11.50
N VAL A 331 7.47 -9.38 -12.26
CA VAL A 331 7.52 -8.43 -13.38
C VAL A 331 6.32 -7.49 -13.28
N GLY A 332 6.52 -6.24 -13.66
CA GLY A 332 5.47 -5.23 -13.72
C GLY A 332 5.72 -4.20 -14.80
N ASP A 333 4.68 -3.43 -15.10
CA ASP A 333 4.78 -2.22 -15.89
C ASP A 333 5.24 -1.07 -15.01
N ASP A 334 6.08 -0.20 -15.57
CA ASP A 334 6.65 0.94 -14.86
C ASP A 334 6.89 2.10 -15.84
N THR A 335 7.34 3.23 -15.34
CA THR A 335 7.66 4.40 -16.14
C THR A 335 9.00 4.98 -15.70
N LEU A 336 9.90 5.23 -16.63
CA LEU A 336 11.16 5.93 -16.42
C LEU A 336 11.20 7.19 -17.26
N ASP A 337 11.29 8.36 -16.64
CA ASP A 337 11.31 9.68 -17.31
C ASP A 337 10.16 9.85 -18.33
N GLY A 338 8.95 9.41 -17.94
CA GLY A 338 7.74 9.47 -18.75
C GLY A 338 7.66 8.41 -19.87
N ARG A 339 8.65 7.51 -19.97
CA ARG A 339 8.65 6.42 -20.97
C ARG A 339 8.20 5.12 -20.33
N PRO A 340 7.27 4.37 -20.96
CA PRO A 340 6.89 3.05 -20.47
C PRO A 340 8.07 2.09 -20.50
N ILE A 341 8.26 1.35 -19.42
CA ILE A 341 9.27 0.29 -19.29
C ILE A 341 8.65 -0.94 -18.61
N LYS A 342 9.37 -2.06 -18.66
CA LYS A 342 9.12 -3.19 -17.74
C LYS A 342 10.16 -3.19 -16.65
N THR A 343 9.72 -3.45 -15.41
CA THR A 343 10.59 -3.70 -14.26
C THR A 343 10.49 -5.18 -13.89
N ARG A 344 11.63 -5.83 -13.71
CA ARG A 344 11.76 -7.19 -13.21
C ARG A 344 12.55 -7.19 -11.91
N VAL A 345 12.00 -7.87 -10.91
CA VAL A 345 12.65 -8.13 -9.62
C VAL A 345 12.94 -9.63 -9.51
N GLN A 346 14.15 -9.99 -9.12
CA GLN A 346 14.55 -11.37 -8.88
C GLN A 346 15.12 -11.53 -7.47
N TRP A 347 14.75 -12.64 -6.82
CA TRP A 347 15.33 -13.11 -5.56
C TRP A 347 16.07 -14.41 -5.82
N SER A 348 17.32 -14.50 -5.38
CA SER A 348 18.20 -15.65 -5.60
C SER A 348 19.16 -15.81 -4.42
N GLY A 349 19.98 -16.90 -4.43
CA GLY A 349 20.94 -17.16 -3.36
C GLY A 349 20.30 -17.26 -1.98
N ILE A 350 19.04 -17.69 -1.92
CA ILE A 350 18.24 -17.73 -0.70
C ILE A 350 18.74 -18.84 0.23
N SER A 351 19.08 -18.44 1.45
CA SER A 351 19.45 -19.32 2.56
C SER A 351 18.96 -18.75 3.90
N ALA A 352 19.22 -19.44 4.99
CA ALA A 352 18.88 -18.95 6.32
C ALA A 352 19.54 -17.59 6.66
N ASN A 353 20.75 -17.33 6.12
CA ASN A 353 21.57 -16.18 6.50
C ASN A 353 21.90 -15.23 5.34
N ALA A 354 21.50 -15.54 4.12
CA ALA A 354 21.79 -14.73 2.94
C ALA A 354 20.66 -14.77 1.91
N ALA A 355 20.51 -13.69 1.17
CA ALA A 355 19.67 -13.62 -0.02
C ALA A 355 20.18 -12.50 -0.92
N ARG A 356 19.88 -12.57 -2.21
CA ARG A 356 20.13 -11.51 -3.18
C ARG A 356 18.85 -11.09 -3.85
N TRP A 357 18.63 -9.79 -3.90
CA TRP A 357 17.59 -9.15 -4.68
C TRP A 357 18.23 -8.37 -5.84
N GLU A 358 17.64 -8.49 -7.01
CA GLU A 358 18.09 -7.77 -8.20
C GLU A 358 16.90 -7.15 -8.93
N GLN A 359 17.04 -5.88 -9.32
CA GLN A 359 16.12 -5.19 -10.22
C GLN A 359 16.75 -5.00 -11.57
N SER A 360 15.99 -5.29 -12.62
CA SER A 360 16.34 -5.02 -14.00
C SER A 360 15.21 -4.26 -14.69
N CYS A 361 15.58 -3.34 -15.58
CA CYS A 361 14.63 -2.62 -16.42
C CYS A 361 14.76 -3.03 -17.89
N SER A 362 13.67 -2.94 -18.63
CA SER A 362 13.60 -3.20 -20.06
C SER A 362 12.83 -2.07 -20.76
N ALA A 363 13.41 -1.51 -21.82
CA ALA A 363 12.77 -0.52 -22.68
C ALA A 363 12.11 -1.12 -23.92
N ASP A 364 12.21 -2.46 -24.12
CA ASP A 364 11.77 -3.20 -25.30
C ASP A 364 10.78 -4.33 -24.94
N VAL A 365 9.88 -4.05 -23.98
CA VAL A 365 8.81 -4.95 -23.53
C VAL A 365 9.31 -6.28 -22.99
N GLY A 366 10.57 -6.32 -22.50
CA GLY A 366 11.18 -7.51 -21.89
C GLY A 366 12.05 -8.35 -22.83
N ALA A 367 12.36 -7.87 -24.04
CA ALA A 367 13.27 -8.57 -24.95
C ALA A 367 14.72 -8.52 -24.44
N THR A 368 15.15 -7.37 -23.90
CA THR A 368 16.44 -7.19 -23.23
C THR A 368 16.27 -6.58 -21.86
N TRP A 369 17.21 -6.84 -20.95
CA TRP A 369 17.16 -6.40 -19.55
C TRP A 369 18.48 -5.80 -19.11
N GLU A 370 18.43 -4.60 -18.54
CA GLU A 370 19.56 -3.97 -17.86
C GLU A 370 19.41 -4.16 -16.36
N SER A 371 20.34 -4.90 -15.72
CA SER A 371 20.45 -4.94 -14.26
C SER A 371 20.88 -3.57 -13.75
N ASN A 372 20.08 -2.98 -12.88
CA ASN A 372 20.27 -1.59 -12.45
C ASN A 372 20.29 -1.39 -10.93
N TRP A 373 19.93 -2.40 -10.16
CA TRP A 373 20.04 -2.37 -8.70
C TRP A 373 20.21 -3.80 -8.18
N VAL A 374 21.24 -4.02 -7.36
CA VAL A 374 21.52 -5.29 -6.68
C VAL A 374 21.62 -5.02 -5.19
N SER A 375 21.00 -5.88 -4.40
CA SER A 375 21.03 -5.82 -2.93
C SER A 375 21.39 -7.19 -2.37
N ASP A 376 22.48 -7.26 -1.64
CA ASP A 376 22.93 -8.46 -0.94
C ASP A 376 22.57 -8.36 0.54
N PHE A 377 21.79 -9.33 0.99
CA PHE A 377 21.27 -9.43 2.36
C PHE A 377 22.10 -10.40 3.18
N SER A 378 22.44 -10.00 4.41
CA SER A 378 23.06 -10.85 5.43
C SER A 378 22.34 -10.67 6.76
N ARG A 379 22.15 -11.78 7.52
CA ARG A 379 21.53 -11.71 8.86
C ARG A 379 22.37 -10.86 9.81
N ASN A 380 21.69 -10.09 10.66
CA ASN A 380 22.32 -9.58 11.88
C ASN A 380 22.56 -10.78 12.80
N VAL A 381 23.82 -11.11 13.06
CA VAL A 381 24.24 -12.14 14.01
C VAL A 381 24.23 -11.53 15.43
#